data_d138e7ecbe2e00a24fa34c25858f9298
#
_entry.id   d138e7ecbe2e00a24fa34c25858f9298
#
_cell.length_a   1.000
_cell.length_b   1.000
_cell.length_c   1.000
_cell.angle_alpha   90.00
_cell.angle_beta   90.00
_cell.angle_gamma   90.00
#
_symmetry.space_group_name_H-M   'P 1'
#
loop_
_entity.id
_entity.type
_entity.pdbx_description
1 polymer ?
#
loop_
_entity_poly.entity_id
_entity_poly.type
_entity_poly.pdbx_seq_one_letter_code
_entity_poly.pdbx_strand_id
1 'polypeptide(L)'
;LSSDLLILDLMMPGMDGHEVCRRLKADERTRDVPVLFLTALNRADDETLGFELGGADFVVKPFNPTTLLARVRTQLEVNAWRIALRDRNAWLNNELALRIEEVEQLRDTTLFVMVALAEFRDSDTGHHIQRTQEYVRVLARWAARQGVAIDDRQIDAMARAAPLHDIGKVSIPDRVLLKPGRLNAEEWELMKTHADTGANLLQRAADRLGDRAGPLLRYGIEIAR
;
A
#
# COMPACT_ATOMS: atom_id res chain seq x y z
N LEU A 1 17.73 28.25 -13.50
CA LEU A 1 17.69 29.14 -12.32
C LEU A 1 16.55 28.62 -11.44
N SER A 2 16.86 28.03 -10.29
CA SER A 2 15.86 27.80 -9.24
C SER A 2 15.76 29.07 -8.41
N SER A 3 14.58 29.67 -8.37
CA SER A 3 14.31 30.83 -7.52
C SER A 3 13.49 30.34 -6.33
N ASP A 4 13.87 30.76 -5.11
CA ASP A 4 13.18 30.36 -3.89
C ASP A 4 11.92 31.18 -3.63
N LEU A 5 11.81 32.37 -4.24
CA LEU A 5 10.67 33.28 -4.21
C LEU A 5 10.74 34.26 -5.38
N LEU A 6 9.62 34.66 -5.91
CA LEU A 6 9.50 35.70 -6.92
C LEU A 6 8.74 36.90 -6.36
N ILE A 7 9.31 38.10 -6.52
CA ILE A 7 8.59 39.36 -6.28
C ILE A 7 8.15 39.90 -7.63
N LEU A 8 6.84 40.10 -7.82
CA LEU A 8 6.26 40.40 -9.10
C LEU A 8 5.39 41.66 -9.04
N ASP A 9 5.70 42.66 -9.85
CA ASP A 9 4.85 43.85 -10.01
C ASP A 9 3.60 43.46 -10.82
N LEU A 10 2.41 43.85 -10.37
CA LEU A 10 1.20 43.67 -11.15
C LEU A 10 1.16 44.54 -12.39
N MET A 11 1.64 45.77 -12.29
CA MET A 11 1.58 46.77 -13.36
C MET A 11 2.89 46.79 -14.15
N MET A 12 3.02 45.90 -15.14
CA MET A 12 4.19 45.90 -16.03
C MET A 12 3.78 46.16 -17.49
N PRO A 13 4.60 46.86 -18.29
CA PRO A 13 4.31 47.04 -19.71
C PRO A 13 4.40 45.73 -20.48
N GLY A 14 3.41 45.45 -21.31
CA GLY A 14 3.35 44.28 -22.19
C GLY A 14 2.62 43.10 -21.55
N MET A 15 3.22 42.39 -20.58
CA MET A 15 2.58 41.28 -19.86
C MET A 15 2.39 41.68 -18.41
N ASP A 16 1.14 41.57 -17.91
CA ASP A 16 0.83 41.91 -16.53
C ASP A 16 1.30 40.83 -15.56
N GLY A 17 1.40 41.16 -14.27
CA GLY A 17 1.86 40.23 -13.24
C GLY A 17 0.95 39.01 -13.06
N HIS A 18 -0.35 39.13 -13.27
CA HIS A 18 -1.28 38.01 -13.19
C HIS A 18 -1.02 36.97 -14.28
N GLU A 19 -0.79 37.40 -15.52
CA GLU A 19 -0.46 36.48 -16.61
C GLU A 19 0.90 35.80 -16.41
N VAL A 20 1.89 36.51 -15.88
CA VAL A 20 3.20 35.91 -15.52
C VAL A 20 2.98 34.85 -14.43
N CYS A 21 2.23 35.14 -13.38
CA CYS A 21 1.90 34.19 -12.32
C CYS A 21 1.20 32.96 -12.87
N ARG A 22 0.19 33.14 -13.71
CA ARG A 22 -0.56 32.02 -14.33
C ARG A 22 0.37 31.09 -15.09
N ARG A 23 1.30 31.63 -15.90
CA ARG A 23 2.29 30.82 -16.64
C ARG A 23 3.25 30.07 -15.73
N LEU A 24 3.75 30.76 -14.68
CA LEU A 24 4.61 30.13 -13.67
C LEU A 24 3.92 28.98 -12.96
N LYS A 25 2.64 29.15 -12.60
CA LYS A 25 1.86 28.10 -11.92
C LYS A 25 1.42 26.95 -12.82
N ALA A 26 1.39 27.16 -14.13
CA ALA A 26 1.13 26.12 -15.13
C ALA A 26 2.35 25.25 -15.46
N ASP A 27 3.59 25.73 -15.24
CA ASP A 27 4.82 24.97 -15.49
C ASP A 27 5.20 24.18 -14.22
N GLU A 28 5.36 22.86 -14.34
CA GLU A 28 5.74 21.96 -13.22
C GLU A 28 7.05 22.35 -12.53
N ARG A 29 7.97 23.00 -13.25
CA ARG A 29 9.27 23.41 -12.71
C ARG A 29 9.19 24.65 -11.84
N THR A 30 8.15 25.47 -12.00
CA THR A 30 8.02 26.77 -11.35
C THR A 30 6.74 26.93 -10.54
N ARG A 31 5.76 26.03 -10.67
CA ARG A 31 4.47 26.13 -9.98
C ARG A 31 4.58 26.24 -8.46
N ASP A 32 5.63 25.67 -7.88
CA ASP A 32 5.84 25.65 -6.44
C ASP A 32 6.59 26.89 -5.91
N VAL A 33 7.14 27.72 -6.79
CA VAL A 33 7.82 28.97 -6.40
C VAL A 33 6.79 29.95 -5.84
N PRO A 34 6.93 30.44 -4.59
CA PRO A 34 6.03 31.42 -4.05
C PRO A 34 6.15 32.75 -4.79
N VAL A 35 5.01 33.36 -5.12
CA VAL A 35 4.93 34.65 -5.81
C VAL A 35 4.38 35.69 -4.84
N LEU A 36 5.16 36.73 -4.57
CA LEU A 36 4.78 37.91 -3.79
C LEU A 36 4.47 39.04 -4.76
N PHE A 37 3.23 39.49 -4.80
CA PHE A 37 2.84 40.58 -5.68
C PHE A 37 3.12 41.95 -5.08
N LEU A 38 3.57 42.89 -5.91
CA LEU A 38 3.61 44.33 -5.61
C LEU A 38 2.41 44.97 -6.31
N THR A 39 1.50 45.59 -5.56
CA THR A 39 0.30 46.24 -6.09
C THR A 39 0.24 47.72 -5.73
N ALA A 40 -0.36 48.55 -6.60
CA ALA A 40 -0.77 49.88 -6.26
C ALA A 40 -2.21 49.81 -5.71
N LEU A 41 -2.40 50.37 -4.51
CA LEU A 41 -3.63 50.34 -3.73
C LEU A 41 -4.81 50.89 -4.54
N ASN A 42 -5.69 50.07 -5.13
CA ASN A 42 -7.00 50.60 -5.59
C ASN A 42 -8.06 49.56 -6.01
N ARG A 43 -7.78 48.27 -5.96
CA ARG A 43 -8.79 47.23 -6.30
C ARG A 43 -8.71 46.01 -5.43
N ALA A 44 -9.68 45.81 -4.55
CA ALA A 44 -9.82 44.55 -3.81
C ALA A 44 -9.95 43.33 -4.75
N ASP A 45 -10.43 43.57 -5.98
CA ASP A 45 -10.57 42.54 -7.03
C ASP A 45 -9.21 42.00 -7.50
N ASP A 46 -8.15 42.85 -7.54
CA ASP A 46 -6.81 42.43 -7.97
C ASP A 46 -6.13 41.54 -6.94
N GLU A 47 -6.35 41.75 -5.65
CA GLU A 47 -5.83 40.88 -4.57
C GLU A 47 -6.51 39.52 -4.60
N THR A 48 -7.84 39.50 -4.74
CA THR A 48 -8.60 38.23 -4.82
C THR A 48 -8.19 37.41 -6.02
N LEU A 49 -8.08 38.03 -7.19
CA LEU A 49 -7.62 37.34 -8.42
C LEU A 49 -6.21 36.80 -8.28
N GLY A 50 -5.31 37.56 -7.66
CA GLY A 50 -3.94 37.09 -7.47
C GLY A 50 -3.80 35.89 -6.55
N PHE A 51 -4.63 35.79 -5.48
CA PHE A 51 -4.71 34.57 -4.65
C PHE A 51 -5.30 33.39 -5.42
N GLU A 52 -6.36 33.63 -6.21
CA GLU A 52 -6.95 32.58 -7.07
C GLU A 52 -5.95 32.03 -8.09
N LEU A 53 -5.04 32.90 -8.58
CA LEU A 53 -3.96 32.51 -9.48
C LEU A 53 -2.77 31.82 -8.77
N GLY A 54 -2.85 31.67 -7.46
CA GLY A 54 -1.80 30.99 -6.66
C GLY A 54 -0.69 31.92 -6.14
N GLY A 55 -0.93 33.21 -6.09
CA GLY A 55 -0.04 34.15 -5.37
C GLY A 55 0.04 33.80 -3.89
N ALA A 56 1.22 33.98 -3.32
CA ALA A 56 1.48 33.64 -1.91
C ALA A 56 1.18 34.79 -0.97
N ASP A 57 1.40 36.05 -1.40
CA ASP A 57 1.14 37.24 -0.60
C ASP A 57 1.17 38.51 -1.48
N PHE A 58 0.82 39.67 -0.88
CA PHE A 58 0.81 40.97 -1.51
C PHE A 58 1.52 42.01 -0.67
N VAL A 59 2.12 43.01 -1.35
CA VAL A 59 2.68 44.22 -0.75
C VAL A 59 2.20 45.43 -1.52
N VAL A 60 1.55 46.33 -0.81
CA VAL A 60 0.97 47.54 -1.38
C VAL A 60 2.04 48.64 -1.49
N LYS A 61 2.11 49.30 -2.65
CA LYS A 61 2.95 50.51 -2.90
C LYS A 61 2.26 51.77 -2.41
N PRO A 62 2.97 52.75 -1.78
CA PRO A 62 4.37 52.66 -1.41
C PRO A 62 4.62 51.78 -0.20
N PHE A 63 5.58 50.89 -0.22
CA PHE A 63 5.85 49.94 0.86
C PHE A 63 7.05 50.34 1.71
N ASN A 64 7.00 49.96 2.98
CA ASN A 64 8.15 50.05 3.87
C ASN A 64 9.10 48.88 3.61
N PRO A 65 10.41 49.10 3.37
CA PRO A 65 11.36 48.00 3.15
C PRO A 65 11.38 46.96 4.26
N THR A 66 11.18 47.34 5.51
CA THR A 66 11.13 46.41 6.65
C THR A 66 9.94 45.48 6.54
N THR A 67 8.78 45.98 6.14
CA THR A 67 7.57 45.20 5.94
C THR A 67 7.72 44.21 4.77
N LEU A 68 8.29 44.67 3.65
CA LEU A 68 8.56 43.81 2.50
C LEU A 68 9.52 42.68 2.90
N LEU A 69 10.62 42.97 3.58
CA LEU A 69 11.57 41.96 4.03
C LEU A 69 10.97 40.97 5.01
N ALA A 70 10.10 41.41 5.92
CA ALA A 70 9.41 40.55 6.84
C ALA A 70 8.50 39.52 6.07
N ARG A 71 7.75 40.01 5.09
CA ARG A 71 6.88 39.15 4.25
C ARG A 71 7.69 38.14 3.40
N VAL A 72 8.79 38.62 2.80
CA VAL A 72 9.72 37.76 2.04
C VAL A 72 10.25 36.63 2.94
N ARG A 73 10.72 36.97 4.15
CA ARG A 73 11.21 35.95 5.12
C ARG A 73 10.13 34.93 5.45
N THR A 74 8.93 35.39 5.76
CA THR A 74 7.81 34.50 6.06
C THR A 74 7.53 33.54 4.90
N GLN A 75 7.49 34.05 3.67
CA GLN A 75 7.23 33.20 2.50
C GLN A 75 8.37 32.21 2.20
N LEU A 76 9.62 32.61 2.42
CA LEU A 76 10.78 31.72 2.31
C LEU A 76 10.76 30.62 3.38
N GLU A 77 10.40 30.95 4.63
CA GLU A 77 10.26 29.97 5.71
C GLU A 77 9.13 28.98 5.41
N VAL A 78 7.96 29.46 5.01
CA VAL A 78 6.82 28.61 4.64
C VAL A 78 7.20 27.68 3.48
N ASN A 79 7.90 28.19 2.48
CA ASN A 79 8.35 27.38 1.34
C ASN A 79 9.37 26.31 1.76
N ALA A 80 10.33 26.66 2.62
CA ALA A 80 11.31 25.73 3.15
C ALA A 80 10.63 24.59 3.95
N TRP A 81 9.65 24.93 4.80
CA TRP A 81 8.87 23.93 5.53
C TRP A 81 8.05 23.04 4.60
N ARG A 82 7.45 23.59 3.54
CA ARG A 82 6.69 22.82 2.56
C ARG A 82 7.58 21.82 1.82
N ILE A 83 8.77 22.22 1.40
CA ILE A 83 9.76 21.34 0.76
C ILE A 83 10.18 20.24 1.72
N ALA A 84 10.59 20.59 2.95
CA ALA A 84 11.02 19.61 3.95
C ALA A 84 9.91 18.60 4.29
N LEU A 85 8.65 19.04 4.35
CA LEU A 85 7.51 18.16 4.61
C LEU A 85 7.26 17.20 3.44
N ARG A 86 7.38 17.67 2.19
CA ARG A 86 7.28 16.85 0.98
C ARG A 86 8.35 15.76 0.96
N ASP A 87 9.60 16.13 1.20
CA ASP A 87 10.72 15.21 1.22
C ASP A 87 10.55 14.17 2.34
N ARG A 88 10.10 14.61 3.51
CA ARG A 88 9.83 13.72 4.63
C ARG A 88 8.70 12.74 4.32
N ASN A 89 7.63 13.19 3.68
CA ASN A 89 6.53 12.32 3.27
C ASN A 89 6.98 11.31 2.21
N ALA A 90 7.77 11.73 1.23
CA ALA A 90 8.32 10.82 0.23
C ALA A 90 9.22 9.76 0.87
N TRP A 91 10.08 10.15 1.80
CA TRP A 91 10.92 9.22 2.55
C TRP A 91 10.10 8.23 3.39
N LEU A 92 9.07 8.72 4.13
CA LEU A 92 8.19 7.87 4.94
C LEU A 92 7.42 6.86 4.09
N ASN A 93 6.93 7.27 2.92
CA ASN A 93 6.22 6.37 2.01
C ASN A 93 7.14 5.25 1.48
N ASN A 94 8.38 5.58 1.14
CA ASN A 94 9.37 4.60 0.73
C ASN A 94 9.73 3.62 1.87
N GLU A 95 9.96 4.13 3.07
CA GLU A 95 10.25 3.30 4.25
C GLU A 95 9.08 2.38 4.56
N LEU A 96 7.85 2.90 4.50
CA LEU A 96 6.64 2.10 4.72
C LEU A 96 6.51 0.98 3.67
N ALA A 97 6.78 1.27 2.41
CA ALA A 97 6.74 0.27 1.34
C ALA A 97 7.74 -0.87 1.60
N LEU A 98 8.98 -0.54 1.99
CA LEU A 98 10.00 -1.52 2.35
C LEU A 98 9.59 -2.38 3.56
N ARG A 99 9.00 -1.76 4.58
CA ARG A 99 8.53 -2.49 5.76
C ARG A 99 7.36 -3.43 5.46
N ILE A 100 6.44 -3.01 4.59
CA ILE A 100 5.35 -3.87 4.14
C ILE A 100 5.91 -5.09 3.41
N GLU A 101 6.87 -4.89 2.50
CA GLU A 101 7.51 -5.99 1.77
C GLU A 101 8.23 -6.96 2.71
N GLU A 102 9.00 -6.46 3.67
CA GLU A 102 9.69 -7.27 4.68
C GLU A 102 8.71 -8.13 5.50
N VAL A 103 7.60 -7.54 5.96
CA VAL A 103 6.57 -8.25 6.72
C VAL A 103 5.88 -9.31 5.86
N GLU A 104 5.61 -9.01 4.58
CA GLU A 104 5.03 -9.98 3.65
C GLU A 104 5.95 -11.16 3.39
N GLN A 105 7.24 -10.91 3.15
CA GLN A 105 8.26 -11.97 2.98
C GLN A 105 8.39 -12.84 4.23
N LEU A 106 8.42 -12.23 5.43
CA LEU A 106 8.48 -12.96 6.69
C LEU A 106 7.24 -13.85 6.87
N ARG A 107 6.05 -13.30 6.60
CA ARG A 107 4.79 -14.04 6.66
C ARG A 107 4.81 -15.25 5.71
N ASP A 108 5.17 -15.04 4.46
CA ASP A 108 5.16 -16.09 3.44
C ASP A 108 6.21 -17.18 3.76
N THR A 109 7.39 -16.77 4.25
CA THR A 109 8.44 -17.71 4.72
C THR A 109 7.95 -18.50 5.91
N THR A 110 7.30 -17.87 6.89
CA THR A 110 6.77 -18.54 8.07
C THR A 110 5.71 -19.58 7.70
N LEU A 111 4.77 -19.21 6.81
CA LEU A 111 3.75 -20.13 6.31
C LEU A 111 4.40 -21.33 5.56
N PHE A 112 5.36 -21.04 4.70
CA PHE A 112 6.10 -22.10 3.98
C PHE A 112 6.76 -23.07 4.95
N VAL A 113 7.48 -22.57 5.96
CA VAL A 113 8.15 -23.42 6.95
C VAL A 113 7.14 -24.23 7.77
N MET A 114 6.02 -23.62 8.17
CA MET A 114 4.97 -24.34 8.91
C MET A 114 4.35 -25.48 8.11
N VAL A 115 4.02 -25.22 6.84
CA VAL A 115 3.48 -26.24 5.93
C VAL A 115 4.53 -27.32 5.65
N ALA A 116 5.77 -26.92 5.35
CA ALA A 116 6.87 -27.86 5.11
C ALA A 116 7.14 -28.76 6.32
N LEU A 117 7.01 -28.25 7.55
CA LEU A 117 7.10 -29.06 8.78
C LEU A 117 5.95 -30.06 8.90
N ALA A 118 4.73 -29.68 8.51
CA ALA A 118 3.57 -30.58 8.50
C ALA A 118 3.75 -31.70 7.46
N GLU A 119 4.29 -31.35 6.29
CA GLU A 119 4.54 -32.27 5.17
C GLU A 119 5.87 -33.06 5.31
N PHE A 120 6.79 -32.61 6.20
CA PHE A 120 8.11 -33.27 6.37
C PHE A 120 8.00 -34.78 6.69
N ARG A 121 6.89 -35.18 7.29
CA ARG A 121 6.56 -36.58 7.60
C ARG A 121 5.92 -37.31 6.43
N ASP A 122 5.50 -36.60 5.39
CA ASP A 122 4.95 -37.16 4.17
C ASP A 122 6.01 -37.17 3.07
N SER A 123 5.98 -38.14 2.18
CA SER A 123 6.97 -38.31 1.11
C SER A 123 6.86 -37.26 -0.02
N ASP A 124 5.95 -36.29 0.11
CA ASP A 124 5.75 -35.27 -0.91
C ASP A 124 6.87 -34.22 -0.88
N THR A 125 7.40 -33.91 -2.04
CA THR A 125 8.51 -32.95 -2.21
C THR A 125 7.97 -31.53 -2.16
N GLY A 126 8.77 -30.56 -1.64
CA GLY A 126 8.40 -29.13 -1.52
C GLY A 126 7.87 -28.45 -2.80
N HIS A 127 7.96 -29.11 -3.97
CA HIS A 127 7.30 -28.67 -5.19
C HIS A 127 5.77 -28.86 -5.17
N HIS A 128 5.22 -29.70 -4.27
CA HIS A 128 3.77 -29.88 -4.13
C HIS A 128 3.10 -28.59 -3.66
N ILE A 129 3.64 -27.96 -2.66
CA ILE A 129 3.13 -26.68 -2.11
C ILE A 129 2.99 -25.63 -3.22
N GLN A 130 4.06 -25.43 -3.98
CA GLN A 130 4.07 -24.42 -5.05
C GLN A 130 3.08 -24.75 -6.17
N ARG A 131 3.00 -26.05 -6.58
CA ARG A 131 2.03 -26.49 -7.60
C ARG A 131 0.59 -26.27 -7.14
N THR A 132 0.25 -26.60 -5.90
CA THR A 132 -1.08 -26.43 -5.35
C THR A 132 -1.50 -24.96 -5.32
N GLN A 133 -0.60 -24.07 -4.90
CA GLN A 133 -0.83 -22.61 -4.95
C GLN A 133 -1.12 -22.13 -6.38
N GLU A 134 -0.33 -22.60 -7.34
CA GLU A 134 -0.49 -22.17 -8.73
C GLU A 134 -1.77 -22.72 -9.37
N TYR A 135 -2.14 -23.97 -9.05
CA TYR A 135 -3.43 -24.53 -9.51
C TYR A 135 -4.61 -23.72 -8.99
N VAL A 136 -4.61 -23.38 -7.71
CA VAL A 136 -5.70 -22.54 -7.13
C VAL A 136 -5.71 -21.17 -7.79
N ARG A 137 -4.56 -20.55 -8.03
CA ARG A 137 -4.47 -19.24 -8.72
C ARG A 137 -5.04 -19.30 -10.13
N VAL A 138 -4.68 -20.31 -10.90
CA VAL A 138 -5.17 -20.49 -12.29
C VAL A 138 -6.68 -20.74 -12.30
N LEU A 139 -7.18 -21.62 -11.43
CA LEU A 139 -8.61 -21.93 -11.33
C LEU A 139 -9.44 -20.72 -10.88
N ALA A 140 -8.99 -19.98 -9.88
CA ALA A 140 -9.68 -18.78 -9.39
C ALA A 140 -9.72 -17.67 -10.46
N ARG A 141 -8.62 -17.44 -11.19
CA ARG A 141 -8.59 -16.51 -12.32
C ARG A 141 -9.52 -16.94 -13.45
N TRP A 142 -9.58 -18.23 -13.73
CA TRP A 142 -10.51 -18.75 -14.72
C TRP A 142 -11.97 -18.53 -14.29
N ALA A 143 -12.31 -18.84 -13.03
CA ALA A 143 -13.64 -18.61 -12.47
C ALA A 143 -14.04 -17.12 -12.53
N ALA A 144 -13.14 -16.22 -12.19
CA ALA A 144 -13.36 -14.77 -12.31
C ALA A 144 -13.70 -14.35 -13.77
N ARG A 145 -13.00 -14.91 -14.76
CA ARG A 145 -13.29 -14.68 -16.19
C ARG A 145 -14.66 -15.26 -16.62
N GLN A 146 -15.17 -16.25 -15.91
CA GLN A 146 -16.51 -16.82 -16.14
C GLN A 146 -17.62 -16.05 -15.40
N GLY A 147 -17.29 -14.91 -14.77
CA GLY A 147 -18.26 -14.04 -14.11
C GLY A 147 -18.47 -14.34 -12.62
N VAL A 148 -17.65 -15.20 -12.02
CA VAL A 148 -17.64 -15.35 -10.56
C VAL A 148 -17.03 -14.09 -9.94
N ALA A 149 -17.72 -13.50 -8.96
CA ALA A 149 -17.29 -12.25 -8.31
C ALA A 149 -16.10 -12.50 -7.35
N ILE A 150 -14.91 -12.61 -7.92
CA ILE A 150 -13.64 -12.81 -7.20
C ILE A 150 -12.65 -11.76 -7.70
N ASP A 151 -12.09 -10.95 -6.81
CA ASP A 151 -11.06 -9.97 -7.12
C ASP A 151 -9.64 -10.54 -7.01
N ASP A 152 -8.63 -9.80 -7.51
CA ASP A 152 -7.23 -10.23 -7.48
C ASP A 152 -6.69 -10.45 -6.06
N ARG A 153 -7.17 -9.70 -5.08
CA ARG A 153 -6.77 -9.85 -3.66
C ARG A 153 -7.31 -11.16 -3.09
N GLN A 154 -8.53 -11.51 -3.45
CA GLN A 154 -9.16 -12.77 -3.04
C GLN A 154 -8.45 -13.96 -3.70
N ILE A 155 -8.13 -13.86 -4.99
CA ILE A 155 -7.36 -14.88 -5.72
C ILE A 155 -6.01 -15.12 -5.05
N ASP A 156 -5.28 -14.06 -4.70
CA ASP A 156 -3.99 -14.19 -4.03
C ASP A 156 -4.12 -14.80 -2.63
N ALA A 157 -5.13 -14.39 -1.86
CA ALA A 157 -5.41 -14.96 -0.55
C ALA A 157 -5.77 -16.45 -0.61
N MET A 158 -6.59 -16.88 -1.57
CA MET A 158 -6.91 -18.28 -1.82
C MET A 158 -5.67 -19.11 -2.18
N ALA A 159 -4.86 -18.60 -3.11
CA ALA A 159 -3.64 -19.28 -3.52
C ALA A 159 -2.63 -19.44 -2.35
N ARG A 160 -2.49 -18.41 -1.52
CA ARG A 160 -1.64 -18.47 -0.31
C ARG A 160 -2.20 -19.40 0.76
N ALA A 161 -3.52 -19.57 0.84
CA ALA A 161 -4.17 -20.48 1.78
C ALA A 161 -4.13 -21.93 1.33
N ALA A 162 -3.98 -22.21 0.03
CA ALA A 162 -4.04 -23.56 -0.55
C ALA A 162 -3.12 -24.58 0.13
N PRO A 163 -1.87 -24.25 0.52
CA PRO A 163 -1.00 -25.21 1.22
C PRO A 163 -1.52 -25.66 2.58
N LEU A 164 -2.45 -24.92 3.18
CA LEU A 164 -3.01 -25.25 4.50
C LEU A 164 -3.98 -26.42 4.48
N HIS A 165 -4.35 -26.95 3.28
CA HIS A 165 -5.28 -28.09 3.17
C HIS A 165 -4.81 -29.33 3.95
N ASP A 166 -3.52 -29.53 4.02
CA ASP A 166 -2.89 -30.69 4.63
C ASP A 166 -2.31 -30.45 6.04
N ILE A 167 -2.51 -29.26 6.61
CA ILE A 167 -1.94 -28.88 7.92
C ILE A 167 -2.34 -29.85 9.05
N GLY A 168 -3.51 -30.48 8.93
CA GLY A 168 -4.03 -31.44 9.89
C GLY A 168 -3.32 -32.81 9.86
N LYS A 169 -2.51 -33.13 8.84
CA LYS A 169 -1.71 -34.37 8.78
C LYS A 169 -0.76 -34.49 9.96
N VAL A 170 -0.44 -33.39 10.61
CA VAL A 170 0.37 -33.39 11.85
C VAL A 170 -0.24 -34.27 12.96
N SER A 171 -1.55 -34.46 12.95
CA SER A 171 -2.27 -35.29 13.95
C SER A 171 -2.35 -36.76 13.58
N ILE A 172 -2.01 -37.13 12.35
CA ILE A 172 -2.10 -38.53 11.88
C ILE A 172 -0.89 -39.32 12.41
N PRO A 173 -1.13 -40.49 13.04
CA PRO A 173 -0.05 -41.33 13.53
C PRO A 173 0.84 -41.86 12.40
N ASP A 174 2.15 -41.99 12.65
CA ASP A 174 3.15 -42.45 11.67
C ASP A 174 2.80 -43.80 11.05
N ARG A 175 2.23 -44.72 11.82
CA ARG A 175 1.81 -46.06 11.35
C ARG A 175 0.80 -45.99 10.21
N VAL A 176 0.04 -44.88 10.11
CA VAL A 176 -0.95 -44.66 9.05
C VAL A 176 -0.37 -43.73 7.97
N LEU A 177 0.22 -42.61 8.37
CA LEU A 177 0.76 -41.61 7.45
C LEU A 177 1.92 -42.20 6.60
N LEU A 178 2.82 -42.96 7.21
CA LEU A 178 4.02 -43.52 6.56
C LEU A 178 3.83 -44.98 6.14
N LYS A 179 2.62 -45.51 6.14
CA LYS A 179 2.38 -46.92 5.82
C LYS A 179 2.79 -47.25 4.40
N PRO A 180 3.70 -48.20 4.19
CA PRO A 180 4.02 -48.68 2.85
C PRO A 180 2.84 -49.50 2.29
N GLY A 181 2.17 -48.95 1.30
CA GLY A 181 1.05 -49.63 0.62
C GLY A 181 -0.32 -49.00 0.90
N ARG A 182 -1.38 -49.74 0.60
CA ARG A 182 -2.76 -49.22 0.74
C ARG A 182 -3.21 -49.22 2.21
N LEU A 183 -3.92 -48.15 2.58
CA LEU A 183 -4.61 -48.07 3.86
C LEU A 183 -5.82 -49.04 3.86
N ASN A 184 -6.06 -49.70 5.00
CA ASN A 184 -7.30 -50.42 5.22
C ASN A 184 -8.46 -49.44 5.54
N ALA A 185 -9.68 -49.96 5.72
CA ALA A 185 -10.85 -49.09 5.92
C ALA A 185 -10.75 -48.22 7.19
N GLU A 186 -10.25 -48.77 8.31
CA GLU A 186 -10.10 -48.03 9.58
C GLU A 186 -8.99 -46.97 9.47
N GLU A 187 -7.88 -47.32 8.85
CA GLU A 187 -6.79 -46.39 8.62
C GLU A 187 -7.18 -45.26 7.66
N TRP A 188 -8.02 -45.55 6.66
CA TRP A 188 -8.55 -44.54 5.75
C TRP A 188 -9.49 -43.59 6.45
N GLU A 189 -10.40 -44.10 7.35
CA GLU A 189 -11.21 -43.21 8.17
C GLU A 189 -10.36 -42.31 9.07
N LEU A 190 -9.28 -42.84 9.65
CA LEU A 190 -8.38 -42.05 10.44
C LEU A 190 -7.61 -41.01 9.58
N MET A 191 -7.19 -41.39 8.39
CA MET A 191 -6.51 -40.42 7.46
C MET A 191 -7.45 -39.28 7.12
N LYS A 192 -8.73 -39.49 6.87
CA LYS A 192 -9.70 -38.44 6.55
C LYS A 192 -9.85 -37.39 7.68
N THR A 193 -9.55 -37.76 8.92
CA THR A 193 -9.66 -36.78 10.04
C THR A 193 -8.71 -35.61 9.96
N HIS A 194 -7.69 -35.67 9.09
CA HIS A 194 -6.76 -34.53 8.93
C HIS A 194 -7.51 -33.27 8.45
N ALA A 195 -8.51 -33.42 7.58
CA ALA A 195 -9.31 -32.32 7.07
C ALA A 195 -10.00 -31.55 8.20
N ASP A 196 -10.78 -32.23 9.02
CA ASP A 196 -11.45 -31.61 10.17
C ASP A 196 -10.46 -31.08 11.21
N THR A 197 -9.38 -31.81 11.47
CA THR A 197 -8.35 -31.39 12.43
C THR A 197 -7.64 -30.12 11.95
N GLY A 198 -7.31 -30.05 10.66
CA GLY A 198 -6.71 -28.86 10.04
C GLY A 198 -7.65 -27.66 10.11
N ALA A 199 -8.91 -27.84 9.71
CA ALA A 199 -9.91 -26.78 9.78
C ALA A 199 -10.14 -26.27 11.22
N ASN A 200 -10.23 -27.19 12.19
CA ASN A 200 -10.37 -26.83 13.61
C ASN A 200 -9.15 -26.09 14.17
N LEU A 201 -7.94 -26.46 13.76
CA LEU A 201 -6.71 -25.75 14.14
C LEU A 201 -6.73 -24.30 13.63
N LEU A 202 -7.06 -24.13 12.35
CA LEU A 202 -7.15 -22.80 11.73
C LEU A 202 -8.30 -21.98 12.32
N GLN A 203 -9.44 -22.60 12.65
CA GLN A 203 -10.56 -21.94 13.32
C GLN A 203 -10.15 -21.39 14.69
N ARG A 204 -9.47 -22.20 15.51
CA ARG A 204 -8.95 -21.73 16.80
C ARG A 204 -7.98 -20.56 16.68
N ALA A 205 -7.16 -20.55 15.62
CA ALA A 205 -6.29 -19.42 15.33
C ALA A 205 -7.09 -18.17 14.93
N ALA A 206 -8.13 -18.33 14.12
CA ALA A 206 -9.03 -17.25 13.74
C ALA A 206 -9.79 -16.69 14.94
N ASP A 207 -10.32 -17.53 15.81
CA ASP A 207 -11.03 -17.13 17.04
C ASP A 207 -10.12 -16.32 17.97
N ARG A 208 -8.85 -16.72 18.10
CA ARG A 208 -7.87 -16.00 18.91
C ARG A 208 -7.54 -14.60 18.36
N LEU A 209 -7.58 -14.41 17.05
CA LEU A 209 -7.32 -13.14 16.39
C LEU A 209 -8.57 -12.25 16.33
N GLY A 210 -9.77 -12.83 16.44
CA GLY A 210 -11.05 -12.13 16.36
C GLY A 210 -11.16 -11.34 15.05
N ASP A 211 -11.52 -10.06 15.12
CA ASP A 211 -11.68 -9.19 13.95
C ASP A 211 -10.41 -8.99 13.11
N ARG A 212 -9.25 -9.37 13.64
CA ARG A 212 -7.97 -9.35 12.91
C ARG A 212 -7.69 -10.61 12.10
N ALA A 213 -8.57 -11.62 12.17
CA ALA A 213 -8.48 -12.80 11.34
C ALA A 213 -8.68 -12.42 9.86
N GLY A 214 -7.59 -12.44 9.10
CA GLY A 214 -7.58 -12.03 7.70
C GLY A 214 -8.13 -13.10 6.75
N PRO A 215 -8.27 -12.76 5.44
CA PRO A 215 -8.79 -13.68 4.40
C PRO A 215 -8.04 -15.02 4.31
N LEU A 216 -6.73 -15.02 4.62
CA LEU A 216 -5.91 -16.23 4.62
C LEU A 216 -6.49 -17.35 5.50
N LEU A 217 -6.83 -17.02 6.77
CA LEU A 217 -7.39 -18.02 7.69
C LEU A 217 -8.79 -18.47 7.26
N ARG A 218 -9.61 -17.54 6.79
CA ARG A 218 -10.95 -17.87 6.28
C ARG A 218 -10.89 -18.87 5.12
N TYR A 219 -10.09 -18.58 4.10
CA TYR A 219 -9.92 -19.51 2.98
C TYR A 219 -9.20 -20.80 3.39
N GLY A 220 -8.22 -20.70 4.31
CA GLY A 220 -7.55 -21.88 4.84
C GLY A 220 -8.50 -22.87 5.54
N ILE A 221 -9.46 -22.37 6.32
CA ILE A 221 -10.50 -23.18 6.96
C ILE A 221 -11.40 -23.86 5.93
N GLU A 222 -11.82 -23.12 4.89
CA GLU A 222 -12.67 -23.65 3.81
C GLU A 222 -11.93 -24.69 2.96
N ILE A 223 -10.66 -24.51 2.68
CA ILE A 223 -9.83 -25.39 1.85
C ILE A 223 -9.44 -26.67 2.63
N ALA A 224 -9.25 -26.58 3.94
CA ALA A 224 -8.87 -27.72 4.77
C ALA A 224 -10.02 -28.71 5.04
N ARG A 225 -11.26 -28.30 4.84
CA ARG A 225 -12.46 -29.16 4.96
C ARG A 225 -12.71 -29.99 3.71
#